data_d65c6a7687798a4e1f667fad95a4c556
#
_entry.id   d65c6a7687798a4e1f667fad95a4c556
#
_cell.length_a   1.000
_cell.length_b   1.000
_cell.length_c   1.000
_cell.angle_alpha   90.00
_cell.angle_beta   90.00
_cell.angle_gamma   90.00
#
_symmetry.space_group_name_H-M   'P 1'
#
loop_
_entity.id
_entity.type
_entity.pdbx_description
1 polymer ?
#
loop_
_entity_poly.entity_id
_entity_poly.type
_entity_poly.pdbx_seq_one_letter_code
_entity_poly.pdbx_strand_id
1 'polypeptide(L)'
;MTCLAPVRRTHSGFTLLELLVVLVLAAITVAVVGGSAQSYMDRARYHQTVRDVASLLVQARTLSEREGRAVVVSYEPESRQLVADGQWRVALPESLQVQWTAIERRKGAAPVPGEPLFQFNNDGGAQGGSLSVLRAGQGV
;
A
#
# COMPACT_ATOMS: atom_id res chain seq x y z
N MET A 1 18.62 77.60 3.90
CA MET A 1 17.67 77.07 2.87
C MET A 1 18.32 75.81 2.23
N THR A 2 17.94 74.64 2.74
CA THR A 2 18.53 73.35 2.26
C THR A 2 17.51 72.69 1.35
N CYS A 3 17.79 72.65 0.05
CA CYS A 3 16.97 71.96 -0.93
C CYS A 3 17.22 70.45 -0.82
N LEU A 4 16.24 69.67 -0.36
CA LEU A 4 16.22 68.21 -0.49
C LEU A 4 15.82 67.87 -1.91
N ALA A 5 16.72 67.21 -2.63
CA ALA A 5 16.42 66.62 -3.96
C ALA A 5 15.57 65.34 -3.80
N PRO A 6 14.50 65.15 -4.62
CA PRO A 6 13.68 63.97 -4.55
C PRO A 6 14.44 62.76 -5.12
N VAL A 7 14.57 61.67 -4.33
CA VAL A 7 15.10 60.38 -4.80
C VAL A 7 14.06 59.79 -5.76
N ARG A 8 14.39 59.77 -7.03
CA ARG A 8 13.59 59.03 -8.05
C ARG A 8 13.77 57.53 -7.78
N ARG A 9 12.73 56.89 -7.30
CA ARG A 9 12.62 55.42 -7.28
C ARG A 9 12.39 54.95 -8.73
N THR A 10 13.39 54.32 -9.33
CA THR A 10 13.25 53.62 -10.60
C THR A 10 12.49 52.31 -10.36
N HIS A 11 11.24 52.24 -10.78
CA HIS A 11 10.51 50.98 -10.84
C HIS A 11 11.04 50.21 -12.07
N SER A 12 11.88 49.22 -11.82
CA SER A 12 12.21 48.24 -12.85
C SER A 12 11.02 47.28 -13.02
N GLY A 13 10.34 47.38 -14.14
CA GLY A 13 9.29 46.42 -14.55
C GLY A 13 9.93 45.09 -14.93
N PHE A 14 9.26 43.98 -14.61
CA PHE A 14 9.64 42.64 -15.07
C PHE A 14 9.59 42.57 -16.60
N THR A 15 10.61 41.99 -17.22
CA THR A 15 10.60 41.73 -18.67
C THR A 15 9.78 40.48 -18.98
N LEU A 16 9.17 40.44 -20.19
CA LEU A 16 8.46 39.25 -20.69
C LEU A 16 9.37 38.02 -20.71
N LEU A 17 10.65 38.23 -21.03
CA LEU A 17 11.67 37.17 -21.06
C LEU A 17 11.93 36.59 -19.67
N GLU A 18 11.98 37.42 -18.63
CA GLU A 18 12.19 37.00 -17.25
C GLU A 18 11.03 36.13 -16.73
N LEU A 19 9.79 36.52 -17.05
CA LEU A 19 8.60 35.70 -16.77
C LEU A 19 8.65 34.36 -17.50
N LEU A 20 9.06 34.34 -18.75
CA LEU A 20 9.16 33.10 -19.53
C LEU A 20 10.21 32.15 -18.94
N VAL A 21 11.38 32.68 -18.56
CA VAL A 21 12.43 31.86 -17.91
C VAL A 21 11.95 31.28 -16.60
N VAL A 22 11.26 32.07 -15.76
CA VAL A 22 10.69 31.59 -14.49
C VAL A 22 9.67 30.48 -14.72
N LEU A 23 8.79 30.61 -15.72
CA LEU A 23 7.82 29.57 -16.03
C LEU A 23 8.47 28.28 -16.52
N VAL A 24 9.54 28.37 -17.36
CA VAL A 24 10.29 27.19 -17.83
C VAL A 24 10.96 26.51 -16.66
N LEU A 25 11.62 27.25 -15.77
CA LEU A 25 12.26 26.67 -14.57
C LEU A 25 11.23 26.03 -13.63
N ALA A 26 10.09 26.67 -13.45
CA ALA A 26 8.99 26.11 -12.65
C ALA A 26 8.45 24.80 -13.26
N ALA A 27 8.27 24.74 -14.58
CA ALA A 27 7.82 23.54 -15.27
C ALA A 27 8.79 22.37 -15.12
N ILE A 28 10.11 22.63 -15.25
CA ILE A 28 11.15 21.62 -15.04
C ILE A 28 11.14 21.11 -13.60
N THR A 29 10.99 22.01 -12.64
CA THR A 29 10.95 21.63 -11.21
C THR A 29 9.76 20.73 -10.91
N VAL A 30 8.58 21.07 -11.42
CA VAL A 30 7.36 20.25 -11.24
C VAL A 30 7.50 18.88 -11.89
N ALA A 31 8.13 18.79 -13.07
CA ALA A 31 8.34 17.51 -13.75
C ALA A 31 9.27 16.57 -12.95
N VAL A 32 10.33 17.09 -12.35
CA VAL A 32 11.27 16.31 -11.53
C VAL A 32 10.63 15.84 -10.22
N VAL A 33 9.88 16.71 -9.55
CA VAL A 33 9.22 16.39 -8.28
C VAL A 33 8.05 15.42 -8.48
N GLY A 34 7.28 15.58 -9.58
CA GLY A 34 6.13 14.73 -9.87
C GLY A 34 6.48 13.25 -10.06
N GLY A 35 7.62 12.96 -10.70
CA GLY A 35 8.09 11.58 -10.87
C GLY A 35 8.47 10.87 -9.57
N SER A 36 8.92 11.61 -8.57
CA SER A 36 9.32 11.06 -7.27
C SER A 36 8.11 10.71 -6.39
N ALA A 37 7.03 11.46 -6.47
CA ALA A 37 5.85 11.30 -5.62
C ALA A 37 5.16 9.94 -5.81
N GLN A 38 5.12 9.43 -7.04
CA GLN A 38 4.51 8.14 -7.35
C GLN A 38 5.21 6.99 -6.62
N SER A 39 6.53 6.96 -6.62
CA SER A 39 7.31 5.91 -5.97
C SER A 39 7.18 5.93 -4.44
N TYR A 40 6.98 7.09 -3.84
CA TYR A 40 6.70 7.22 -2.40
C TYR A 40 5.31 6.67 -2.05
N MET A 41 4.31 6.97 -2.85
CA MET A 41 2.95 6.46 -2.64
C MET A 41 2.89 4.94 -2.75
N ASP A 42 3.59 4.35 -3.72
CA ASP A 42 3.63 2.89 -3.91
C ASP A 42 4.35 2.20 -2.73
N ARG A 43 5.42 2.81 -2.22
CA ARG A 43 6.10 2.31 -1.02
C ARG A 43 5.22 2.39 0.22
N ALA A 44 4.50 3.50 0.40
CA ALA A 44 3.58 3.67 1.52
C ALA A 44 2.43 2.64 1.47
N ARG A 45 1.84 2.41 0.29
CA ARG A 45 0.81 1.39 0.06
C ARG A 45 1.32 -0.02 0.37
N TYR A 46 2.52 -0.36 -0.08
CA TYR A 46 3.14 -1.65 0.23
C TYR A 46 3.25 -1.88 1.74
N HIS A 47 3.83 -0.92 2.47
CA HIS A 47 3.98 -1.04 3.93
C HIS A 47 2.63 -1.07 4.66
N GLN A 48 1.63 -0.36 4.16
CA GLN A 48 0.29 -0.43 4.71
C GLN A 48 -0.31 -1.82 4.50
N THR A 49 -0.27 -2.35 3.28
CA THR A 49 -0.79 -3.68 2.95
C THR A 49 -0.13 -4.77 3.81
N VAL A 50 1.19 -4.73 3.99
CA VAL A 50 1.90 -5.70 4.85
C VAL A 50 1.42 -5.64 6.29
N ARG A 51 1.20 -4.45 6.83
CA ARG A 51 0.65 -4.28 8.19
C ARG A 51 -0.78 -4.79 8.31
N ASP A 52 -1.62 -4.51 7.31
CA ASP A 52 -3.01 -4.95 7.30
C ASP A 52 -3.11 -6.49 7.23
N VAL A 53 -2.27 -7.11 6.41
CA VAL A 53 -2.16 -8.58 6.34
C VAL A 53 -1.69 -9.16 7.69
N ALA A 54 -0.65 -8.59 8.29
CA ALA A 54 -0.16 -9.04 9.59
C ALA A 54 -1.23 -8.90 10.67
N SER A 55 -1.95 -7.79 10.69
CA SER A 55 -3.07 -7.56 11.61
C SER A 55 -4.19 -8.57 11.42
N LEU A 56 -4.55 -8.90 10.16
CA LEU A 56 -5.56 -9.92 9.86
C LEU A 56 -5.17 -11.29 10.41
N LEU A 57 -3.91 -11.69 10.24
CA LEU A 57 -3.40 -12.98 10.75
C LEU A 57 -3.44 -13.05 12.29
N VAL A 58 -3.04 -11.96 12.96
CA VAL A 58 -3.12 -11.87 14.43
C VAL A 58 -4.57 -11.94 14.91
N GLN A 59 -5.48 -11.24 14.22
CA GLN A 59 -6.92 -11.29 14.56
C GLN A 59 -7.49 -12.69 14.36
N ALA A 60 -7.16 -13.35 13.24
CA ALA A 60 -7.61 -14.72 12.96
C ALA A 60 -7.13 -15.71 14.04
N ARG A 61 -5.87 -15.59 14.47
CA ARG A 61 -5.32 -16.40 15.54
C ARG A 61 -6.03 -16.14 16.87
N THR A 62 -6.15 -14.88 17.25
CA THR A 62 -6.85 -14.50 18.51
C THR A 62 -8.28 -14.98 18.53
N LEU A 63 -8.97 -14.95 17.38
CA LEU A 63 -10.31 -15.46 17.26
C LEU A 63 -10.37 -16.96 17.48
N SER A 64 -9.43 -17.73 16.88
CA SER A 64 -9.40 -19.17 17.04
C SER A 64 -9.20 -19.60 18.50
N GLU A 65 -8.35 -18.88 19.22
CA GLU A 65 -8.09 -19.09 20.64
C GLU A 65 -9.32 -18.73 21.52
N ARG A 66 -9.99 -17.62 21.19
CA ARG A 66 -11.16 -17.15 21.96
C ARG A 66 -12.41 -18.00 21.76
N GLU A 67 -12.66 -18.41 20.53
CA GLU A 67 -13.88 -19.17 20.19
C GLU A 67 -13.67 -20.69 20.28
N GLY A 68 -12.45 -21.14 20.52
CA GLY A 68 -12.12 -22.55 20.65
C GLY A 68 -12.35 -23.37 19.37
N ARG A 69 -12.31 -22.71 18.20
CA ARG A 69 -12.52 -23.33 16.88
C ARG A 69 -11.41 -22.97 15.88
N ALA A 70 -11.26 -23.79 14.86
CA ALA A 70 -10.33 -23.45 13.77
C ALA A 70 -10.84 -22.27 12.95
N VAL A 71 -9.94 -21.31 12.68
CA VAL A 71 -10.17 -20.15 11.81
C VAL A 71 -9.27 -20.26 10.58
N VAL A 72 -9.87 -20.12 9.41
CA VAL A 72 -9.16 -20.21 8.15
C VAL A 72 -9.03 -18.83 7.51
N VAL A 73 -7.83 -18.53 7.04
CA VAL A 73 -7.56 -17.36 6.19
C VAL A 73 -7.35 -17.86 4.77
N SER A 74 -8.16 -17.36 3.86
CA SER A 74 -8.14 -17.72 2.44
C SER A 74 -7.83 -16.52 1.56
N TYR A 75 -7.34 -16.78 0.37
CA TYR A 75 -7.15 -15.78 -0.67
C TYR A 75 -8.19 -15.96 -1.78
N GLU A 76 -8.86 -14.90 -2.13
CA GLU A 76 -9.78 -14.84 -3.26
C GLU A 76 -9.08 -14.16 -4.44
N PRO A 77 -8.62 -14.90 -5.46
CA PRO A 77 -7.89 -14.33 -6.58
C PRO A 77 -8.70 -13.34 -7.42
N GLU A 78 -9.99 -13.61 -7.60
CA GLU A 78 -10.88 -12.76 -8.41
C GLU A 78 -11.06 -11.36 -7.82
N SER A 79 -11.26 -11.27 -6.52
CA SER A 79 -11.41 -10.00 -5.79
C SER A 79 -10.09 -9.43 -5.26
N ARG A 80 -8.99 -10.20 -5.37
CA ARG A 80 -7.67 -9.89 -4.79
C ARG A 80 -7.74 -9.55 -3.31
N GLN A 81 -8.48 -10.37 -2.54
CA GLN A 81 -8.69 -10.14 -1.11
C GLN A 81 -8.23 -11.34 -0.30
N LEU A 82 -7.65 -11.06 0.86
CA LEU A 82 -7.51 -12.02 1.93
C LEU A 82 -8.76 -11.95 2.81
N VAL A 83 -9.32 -13.11 3.10
CA VAL A 83 -10.55 -13.23 3.89
C VAL A 83 -10.27 -14.13 5.09
N ALA A 84 -10.56 -13.65 6.29
CA ALA A 84 -10.50 -14.44 7.51
C ALA A 84 -11.92 -14.65 8.04
N ASP A 85 -12.27 -15.92 8.26
CA ASP A 85 -13.57 -16.34 8.82
C ASP A 85 -14.79 -15.79 8.05
N GLY A 86 -14.65 -15.43 6.79
CA GLY A 86 -15.70 -14.81 5.99
C GLY A 86 -16.09 -13.37 6.39
N GLN A 87 -15.52 -12.83 7.45
CA GLN A 87 -15.91 -11.54 8.04
C GLN A 87 -14.88 -10.43 7.80
N TRP A 88 -13.59 -10.72 8.05
CA TRP A 88 -12.53 -9.74 7.87
C TRP A 88 -11.91 -9.88 6.51
N ARG A 89 -11.74 -8.75 5.82
CA ARG A 89 -11.20 -8.69 4.46
C ARG A 89 -10.10 -7.65 4.36
N VAL A 90 -9.01 -8.03 3.71
CA VAL A 90 -7.91 -7.13 3.35
C VAL A 90 -7.72 -7.18 1.85
N ALA A 91 -7.90 -6.04 1.19
CA ALA A 91 -7.67 -5.92 -0.24
C ALA A 91 -6.17 -5.81 -0.54
N LEU A 92 -5.72 -6.53 -1.56
CA LEU A 92 -4.35 -6.47 -2.07
C LEU A 92 -4.34 -5.61 -3.34
N PRO A 93 -3.72 -4.41 -3.33
CA PRO A 93 -3.68 -3.51 -4.46
C PRO A 93 -3.12 -4.16 -5.72
N GLU A 94 -3.62 -3.77 -6.90
CA GLU A 94 -3.15 -4.27 -8.19
C GLU A 94 -1.67 -3.96 -8.47
N SER A 95 -1.15 -2.89 -7.87
CA SER A 95 0.26 -2.52 -7.96
C SER A 95 1.22 -3.52 -7.28
N LEU A 96 0.68 -4.50 -6.55
CA LEU A 96 1.46 -5.53 -5.87
C LEU A 96 1.30 -6.88 -6.59
N GLN A 97 2.41 -7.58 -6.77
CA GLN A 97 2.40 -8.98 -7.21
C GLN A 97 2.20 -9.87 -5.99
N VAL A 98 1.28 -10.83 -6.11
CA VAL A 98 0.94 -11.76 -5.05
C VAL A 98 1.28 -13.16 -5.51
N GLN A 99 2.13 -13.85 -4.74
CA GLN A 99 2.43 -15.25 -4.93
C GLN A 99 1.99 -15.99 -3.67
N TRP A 100 1.30 -17.12 -3.84
CA TRP A 100 0.79 -17.89 -2.72
C TRP A 100 0.93 -19.38 -2.93
N THR A 101 0.94 -20.11 -1.82
CA THR A 101 0.84 -21.57 -1.80
C THR A 101 -0.29 -21.92 -0.85
N ALA A 102 -1.33 -22.56 -1.37
CA ALA A 102 -2.46 -23.02 -0.58
C ALA A 102 -2.07 -24.18 0.34
N ILE A 103 -2.79 -24.33 1.46
CA ILE A 103 -2.69 -25.50 2.33
C ILE A 103 -3.63 -26.61 1.86
N GLU A 104 -3.17 -27.85 1.98
CA GLU A 104 -4.05 -29.01 1.83
C GLU A 104 -4.91 -29.17 3.09
N ARG A 105 -6.24 -29.06 2.92
CA ARG A 105 -7.19 -29.24 4.01
C ARG A 105 -7.63 -30.69 4.12
N ARG A 106 -7.95 -31.12 5.33
CA ARG A 106 -8.50 -32.45 5.61
C ARG A 106 -9.76 -32.70 4.76
N LYS A 107 -9.90 -33.88 4.18
CA LYS A 107 -11.13 -34.30 3.51
C LYS A 107 -12.32 -34.19 4.47
N GLY A 108 -13.37 -33.46 4.07
CA GLY A 108 -14.56 -33.24 4.89
C GLY A 108 -14.56 -31.93 5.69
N ALA A 109 -13.54 -31.09 5.59
CA ALA A 109 -13.55 -29.76 6.17
C ALA A 109 -14.57 -28.85 5.48
N ALA A 110 -15.23 -27.98 6.25
CA ALA A 110 -16.23 -27.05 5.72
C ALA A 110 -15.67 -26.20 4.57
N PRO A 111 -16.43 -25.96 3.50
CA PRO A 111 -15.97 -25.13 2.40
C PRO A 111 -15.68 -23.70 2.88
N VAL A 112 -14.60 -23.12 2.35
CA VAL A 112 -14.26 -21.71 2.56
C VAL A 112 -14.18 -21.01 1.21
N PRO A 113 -14.55 -19.73 1.14
CA PRO A 113 -14.38 -18.97 -0.09
C PRO A 113 -12.89 -18.82 -0.42
N GLY A 114 -12.55 -18.98 -1.70
CA GLY A 114 -11.18 -18.84 -2.18
C GLY A 114 -10.24 -19.99 -1.80
N GLU A 115 -8.95 -19.73 -1.92
CA GLU A 115 -7.90 -20.71 -1.65
C GLU A 115 -7.38 -20.58 -0.21
N PRO A 116 -7.44 -21.65 0.61
CA PRO A 116 -7.01 -21.60 2.01
C PRO A 116 -5.49 -21.47 2.09
N LEU A 117 -5.01 -20.43 2.77
CA LEU A 117 -3.58 -20.16 2.96
C LEU A 117 -3.09 -20.50 4.35
N PHE A 118 -3.88 -20.16 5.37
CA PHE A 118 -3.52 -20.36 6.77
C PHE A 118 -4.72 -20.90 7.54
N GLN A 119 -4.45 -21.80 8.47
CA GLN A 119 -5.45 -22.27 9.42
C GLN A 119 -4.88 -22.17 10.82
N PHE A 120 -5.56 -21.46 11.69
CA PHE A 120 -5.24 -21.36 13.12
C PHE A 120 -6.18 -22.28 13.89
N ASN A 121 -5.61 -23.11 14.77
CA ASN A 121 -6.37 -24.03 15.60
C ASN A 121 -6.53 -23.47 17.01
N ASN A 122 -7.52 -23.99 17.73
CA ASN A 122 -7.81 -23.59 19.11
C ASN A 122 -6.72 -23.94 20.14
N ASP A 123 -5.83 -24.86 19.81
CA ASP A 123 -4.67 -25.27 20.64
C ASP A 123 -3.43 -24.36 20.45
N GLY A 124 -3.56 -23.27 19.69
CA GLY A 124 -2.48 -22.38 19.32
C GLY A 124 -1.63 -22.88 18.15
N GLY A 125 -1.91 -24.07 17.64
CA GLY A 125 -1.26 -24.61 16.44
C GLY A 125 -1.70 -23.86 15.19
N ALA A 126 -0.79 -23.74 14.22
CA ALA A 126 -1.08 -23.14 12.93
C ALA A 126 -0.56 -24.03 11.81
N GLN A 127 -1.37 -24.19 10.78
CA GLN A 127 -0.95 -24.70 9.48
C GLN A 127 -0.90 -23.54 8.51
N GLY A 128 0.19 -23.41 7.77
CA GLY A 128 0.36 -22.31 6.84
C GLY A 128 0.99 -22.76 5.53
N GLY A 129 0.51 -22.15 4.47
CA GLY A 129 1.21 -22.07 3.21
C GLY A 129 2.18 -20.89 3.21
N SER A 130 2.34 -20.27 2.05
CA SER A 130 3.11 -19.05 1.91
C SER A 130 2.31 -17.98 1.19
N LEU A 131 2.50 -16.73 1.61
CA LEU A 131 2.00 -15.57 0.92
C LEU A 131 3.15 -14.58 0.76
N SER A 132 3.56 -14.35 -0.46
CA SER A 132 4.59 -13.36 -0.80
C SER A 132 3.94 -12.19 -1.51
N VAL A 133 4.11 -11.01 -0.95
CA VAL A 133 3.65 -9.75 -1.54
C VAL A 133 4.87 -9.00 -2.05
N LEU A 134 4.98 -8.85 -3.36
CA LEU A 134 6.11 -8.24 -4.03
C LEU A 134 5.67 -6.92 -4.66
N ARG A 135 6.55 -5.93 -4.66
CA ARG A 135 6.30 -4.67 -5.37
C ARG A 135 6.56 -4.87 -6.86
N ALA A 136 5.59 -4.53 -7.71
CA ALA A 136 5.79 -4.52 -9.16
C ALA A 136 6.92 -3.52 -9.51
N GLY A 137 8.00 -4.00 -10.14
CA GLY A 137 9.13 -3.19 -10.58
C GLY A 137 10.46 -3.39 -9.84
N GLN A 138 10.57 -4.35 -8.92
CA GLN A 138 11.84 -4.86 -8.41
C GLN A 138 11.99 -6.35 -8.79
N GLY A 139 12.00 -6.60 -10.11
CA GLY A 139 12.57 -7.81 -10.64
C GLY A 139 14.02 -7.49 -11.01
N VAL A 140 14.96 -8.01 -10.28
CA VAL A 140 16.33 -8.24 -10.76
C VAL A 140 16.33 -9.58 -11.42
#